data_d0c4eecc28913fdbb6410d86204ef167
#
_entry.id   d0c4eecc28913fdbb6410d86204ef167
#
_cell.length_a   1.000
_cell.length_b   1.000
_cell.length_c   1.000
_cell.angle_alpha   90.00
_cell.angle_beta   90.00
_cell.angle_gamma   90.00
#
_symmetry.space_group_name_H-M   'P 1'
#
loop_
_entity.id
_entity.type
_entity.pdbx_description
1 polymer ?
#
loop_
_entity_poly.entity_id
_entity_poly.type
_entity_poly.pdbx_seq_one_letter_code
_entity_poly.pdbx_strand_id
1 'polypeptide(L)'
;MAARSLKAEKVGIPRFKWKARKTAVLFDLSSHERARAALDFGLSMQTPGFNIFVLGPDRAGRMTETLAYLRDCNASKKPASDWVYLNNFLRPHRPKPFELPAGSGRKLRQSMEHFIAQLRTALKQTFEGEAYQARVQAVTQRLTKKAEAALAGLREEAAQVGLGIFQGEQGPAFAPLDPQGAALPWEKVPPEDREAMAASAKKLIAKLQVINEEIAQDRAGLMQAIADITQDVARDACDILLRPLIAQFSGQGLNRWFVELEQDILDHLRSFGPAVDPQGQPIAVEKPEQRYAVNLLVDNGDTNCPPVILESTPDYENLFGEIQYRPGASHLETDFTLIRPGALHRANGGVLVLRADALAALPGSWQALISALRDGYIRIEERHRQNAMPVTGAPSPKAIPLSLKVVIVG
;
A
#
# COMPACT_ATOMS: atom_id res chain seq x y z
N MET A 1 -71.78 -24.80 -8.98
CA MET A 1 -71.48 -26.25 -9.17
C MET A 1 -70.46 -26.68 -8.11
N ALA A 2 -70.83 -27.59 -7.21
CA ALA A 2 -69.91 -28.09 -6.18
C ALA A 2 -68.90 -29.05 -6.81
N ALA A 3 -67.60 -28.81 -6.59
CA ALA A 3 -66.54 -29.66 -7.05
C ALA A 3 -66.69 -31.04 -6.39
N ARG A 4 -66.94 -32.12 -7.17
CA ARG A 4 -66.92 -33.51 -6.67
C ARG A 4 -65.48 -33.97 -6.54
N SER A 5 -65.03 -34.22 -5.30
CA SER A 5 -63.76 -34.89 -5.09
C SER A 5 -63.85 -36.35 -5.56
N LEU A 6 -63.02 -36.73 -6.54
CA LEU A 6 -62.87 -38.14 -6.95
C LEU A 6 -61.81 -38.80 -6.07
N LYS A 7 -62.17 -39.99 -5.52
CA LYS A 7 -61.19 -40.78 -4.79
C LYS A 7 -60.07 -41.25 -5.79
N ALA A 8 -58.82 -41.21 -5.34
CA ALA A 8 -57.66 -41.55 -6.16
C ALA A 8 -57.78 -42.93 -6.85
N GLU A 9 -58.50 -43.88 -6.26
CA GLU A 9 -58.83 -45.23 -6.81
C GLU A 9 -59.65 -45.16 -8.11
N LYS A 10 -60.46 -44.11 -8.31
CA LYS A 10 -61.31 -43.93 -9.49
C LYS A 10 -60.61 -43.20 -10.67
N VAL A 11 -59.38 -42.71 -10.43
CA VAL A 11 -58.63 -41.94 -11.43
C VAL A 11 -57.53 -42.79 -12.09
N GLY A 12 -57.45 -44.09 -11.73
CA GLY A 12 -56.49 -45.02 -12.34
C GLY A 12 -55.01 -44.75 -12.00
N ILE A 13 -54.73 -43.98 -10.95
CA ILE A 13 -53.36 -43.70 -10.51
C ILE A 13 -52.83 -44.93 -9.78
N PRO A 14 -51.72 -45.53 -10.23
CA PRO A 14 -51.15 -46.71 -9.56
C PRO A 14 -50.72 -46.38 -8.11
N ARG A 15 -51.06 -47.27 -7.17
CA ARG A 15 -50.63 -47.15 -5.77
C ARG A 15 -49.15 -47.50 -5.66
N PHE A 16 -48.29 -46.53 -5.51
CA PHE A 16 -46.88 -46.73 -5.20
C PHE A 16 -46.74 -47.02 -3.71
N LYS A 17 -46.14 -48.14 -3.34
CA LYS A 17 -45.69 -48.39 -1.95
C LYS A 17 -44.43 -47.55 -1.69
N TRP A 18 -44.62 -46.39 -1.12
CA TRP A 18 -43.54 -45.54 -0.72
C TRP A 18 -42.89 -46.07 0.56
N LYS A 19 -41.60 -46.40 0.49
CA LYS A 19 -40.77 -46.48 1.69
C LYS A 19 -40.04 -45.16 1.80
N ALA A 20 -40.47 -44.31 2.74
CA ALA A 20 -39.74 -43.11 3.06
C ALA A 20 -38.32 -43.48 3.49
N ARG A 21 -37.29 -43.03 2.78
CA ARG A 21 -35.91 -43.08 3.26
C ARG A 21 -35.82 -42.14 4.47
N LYS A 22 -35.17 -42.59 5.56
CA LYS A 22 -34.98 -41.76 6.79
C LYS A 22 -34.17 -40.51 6.60
N THR A 23 -33.47 -40.39 5.48
CA THR A 23 -32.79 -39.18 5.00
C THR A 23 -33.13 -39.00 3.54
N ALA A 24 -34.15 -38.18 3.24
CA ALA A 24 -34.45 -37.79 1.89
C ALA A 24 -33.52 -36.62 1.54
N VAL A 25 -32.40 -36.89 0.88
CA VAL A 25 -31.79 -35.93 0.01
C VAL A 25 -32.70 -35.82 -1.19
N LEU A 26 -33.47 -34.74 -1.29
CA LEU A 26 -34.53 -34.56 -2.28
C LEU A 26 -34.01 -34.54 -3.73
N PHE A 27 -32.75 -34.25 -3.92
CA PHE A 27 -32.05 -34.22 -5.20
C PHE A 27 -30.61 -34.66 -4.95
N ASP A 28 -30.15 -35.71 -5.52
CA ASP A 28 -28.74 -36.08 -5.59
C ASP A 28 -28.40 -36.56 -7.01
N LEU A 29 -27.17 -36.32 -7.44
CA LEU A 29 -26.68 -36.84 -8.73
C LEU A 29 -26.53 -38.35 -8.76
N SER A 30 -26.91 -39.08 -7.71
CA SER A 30 -26.81 -40.55 -7.64
C SER A 30 -27.66 -41.24 -8.69
N SER A 31 -28.77 -40.62 -9.11
CA SER A 31 -29.62 -41.09 -10.21
C SER A 31 -29.10 -40.74 -11.61
N HIS A 32 -28.04 -39.92 -11.71
CA HIS A 32 -27.50 -39.42 -12.98
C HIS A 32 -26.03 -39.84 -13.14
N GLU A 33 -25.73 -41.13 -13.09
CA GLU A 33 -24.36 -41.68 -13.13
C GLU A 33 -23.50 -41.12 -14.26
N ARG A 34 -24.06 -40.93 -15.46
CA ARG A 34 -23.32 -40.37 -16.61
C ARG A 34 -22.95 -38.90 -16.40
N ALA A 35 -23.85 -38.11 -15.84
CA ALA A 35 -23.58 -36.68 -15.57
C ALA A 35 -22.53 -36.55 -14.46
N ARG A 36 -22.62 -37.40 -13.42
CA ARG A 36 -21.63 -37.46 -12.35
C ARG A 36 -20.25 -37.82 -12.86
N ALA A 37 -20.14 -38.90 -13.66
CA ALA A 37 -18.88 -39.34 -14.25
C ALA A 37 -18.26 -38.24 -15.16
N ALA A 38 -19.10 -37.50 -15.90
CA ALA A 38 -18.63 -36.38 -16.71
C ALA A 38 -18.15 -35.21 -15.87
N LEU A 39 -18.80 -34.86 -14.75
CA LEU A 39 -18.36 -33.86 -13.80
C LEU A 39 -17.04 -34.28 -13.14
N ASP A 40 -16.91 -35.52 -12.67
CA ASP A 40 -15.67 -36.04 -12.09
C ASP A 40 -14.52 -35.96 -13.08
N PHE A 41 -14.75 -36.40 -14.31
CA PHE A 41 -13.75 -36.28 -15.38
C PHE A 41 -13.33 -34.83 -15.62
N GLY A 42 -14.30 -33.92 -15.81
CA GLY A 42 -14.02 -32.52 -16.04
C GLY A 42 -13.26 -31.83 -14.87
N LEU A 43 -13.59 -32.19 -13.63
CA LEU A 43 -12.90 -31.67 -12.43
C LEU A 43 -11.50 -32.28 -12.25
N SER A 44 -11.26 -33.50 -12.71
CA SER A 44 -9.96 -34.17 -12.61
C SER A 44 -8.93 -33.63 -13.61
N MET A 45 -9.41 -33.08 -14.74
CA MET A 45 -8.53 -32.56 -15.79
C MET A 45 -7.83 -31.27 -15.34
N GLN A 46 -6.50 -31.29 -15.22
CA GLN A 46 -5.70 -30.13 -14.82
C GLN A 46 -5.29 -29.22 -15.99
N THR A 47 -5.48 -29.70 -17.24
CA THR A 47 -5.10 -28.95 -18.44
C THR A 47 -5.95 -27.69 -18.59
N PRO A 48 -5.36 -26.53 -18.89
CA PRO A 48 -6.10 -25.30 -19.16
C PRO A 48 -7.11 -25.49 -20.31
N GLY A 49 -8.26 -24.82 -20.22
CA GLY A 49 -9.29 -24.86 -21.27
C GLY A 49 -10.35 -25.96 -21.10
N PHE A 50 -10.15 -26.92 -20.18
CA PHE A 50 -11.17 -27.90 -19.85
C PHE A 50 -12.16 -27.30 -18.83
N ASN A 51 -13.15 -26.58 -19.36
CA ASN A 51 -14.27 -26.05 -18.58
C ASN A 51 -15.49 -26.99 -18.74
N ILE A 52 -16.45 -26.86 -17.83
CA ILE A 52 -17.61 -27.76 -17.76
C ILE A 52 -18.86 -26.98 -18.17
N PHE A 53 -19.68 -27.59 -19.03
CA PHE A 53 -20.99 -27.06 -19.38
C PHE A 53 -22.08 -28.03 -18.97
N VAL A 54 -23.01 -27.59 -18.10
CA VAL A 54 -24.12 -28.43 -17.58
C VAL A 54 -25.39 -28.00 -18.27
N LEU A 55 -25.97 -28.94 -19.04
CA LEU A 55 -27.19 -28.73 -19.79
C LEU A 55 -28.31 -29.66 -19.28
N GLY A 56 -29.55 -29.19 -19.36
CA GLY A 56 -30.72 -29.98 -19.04
C GLY A 56 -32.01 -29.17 -19.08
N PRO A 57 -33.16 -29.77 -18.84
CA PRO A 57 -34.45 -29.08 -18.85
C PRO A 57 -34.54 -28.06 -17.71
N ASP A 58 -35.32 -27.01 -17.95
CA ASP A 58 -35.57 -25.99 -16.91
C ASP A 58 -36.22 -26.59 -15.68
N ARG A 59 -35.93 -26.01 -14.53
CA ARG A 59 -36.46 -26.41 -13.21
C ARG A 59 -36.10 -27.86 -12.80
N ALA A 60 -35.11 -28.49 -13.43
CA ALA A 60 -34.62 -29.83 -13.07
C ALA A 60 -33.59 -29.83 -11.93
N GLY A 61 -33.41 -28.73 -11.20
CA GLY A 61 -32.46 -28.66 -10.08
C GLY A 61 -30.98 -28.58 -10.48
N ARG A 62 -30.66 -28.39 -11.77
CA ARG A 62 -29.28 -28.39 -12.31
C ARG A 62 -28.30 -27.56 -11.49
N MET A 63 -28.65 -26.32 -11.20
CA MET A 63 -27.79 -25.41 -10.45
C MET A 63 -27.56 -25.90 -9.02
N THR A 64 -28.64 -26.29 -8.33
CA THR A 64 -28.59 -26.76 -6.94
C THR A 64 -27.75 -28.01 -6.81
N GLU A 65 -27.98 -28.99 -7.69
CA GLU A 65 -27.25 -30.25 -7.71
C GLU A 65 -25.79 -30.08 -8.06
N THR A 66 -25.50 -29.26 -9.08
CA THR A 66 -24.11 -28.95 -9.47
C THR A 66 -23.37 -28.29 -8.32
N LEU A 67 -23.94 -27.28 -7.67
CA LEU A 67 -23.31 -26.60 -6.54
C LEU A 67 -23.08 -27.53 -5.35
N ALA A 68 -24.09 -28.37 -5.00
CA ALA A 68 -23.96 -29.33 -3.91
C ALA A 68 -22.83 -30.34 -4.20
N TYR A 69 -22.79 -30.88 -5.41
CA TYR A 69 -21.76 -31.82 -5.85
C TYR A 69 -20.35 -31.21 -5.85
N LEU A 70 -20.19 -29.98 -6.39
CA LEU A 70 -18.90 -29.28 -6.43
C LEU A 70 -18.36 -29.01 -5.02
N ARG A 71 -19.22 -28.62 -4.08
CA ARG A 71 -18.85 -28.40 -2.69
C ARG A 71 -18.41 -29.70 -2.01
N ASP A 72 -19.13 -30.80 -2.23
CA ASP A 72 -18.79 -32.11 -1.71
C ASP A 72 -17.43 -32.60 -2.27
N CYS A 73 -17.22 -32.53 -3.58
CA CYS A 73 -15.96 -32.91 -4.22
C CYS A 73 -14.76 -32.08 -3.77
N ASN A 74 -14.96 -30.83 -3.35
CA ASN A 74 -13.89 -29.95 -2.86
C ASN A 74 -13.62 -30.10 -1.36
N ALA A 75 -14.54 -30.68 -0.59
CA ALA A 75 -14.45 -30.72 0.87
C ALA A 75 -13.18 -31.39 1.42
N SER A 76 -12.57 -32.33 0.67
CA SER A 76 -11.34 -33.03 1.07
C SER A 76 -10.04 -32.41 0.53
N LYS A 77 -10.13 -31.35 -0.27
CA LYS A 77 -8.97 -30.70 -0.88
C LYS A 77 -8.44 -29.59 0.03
N LYS A 78 -7.15 -29.20 -0.16
CA LYS A 78 -6.55 -28.09 0.57
C LYS A 78 -7.22 -26.76 0.19
N PRO A 79 -7.36 -25.82 1.14
CA PRO A 79 -7.88 -24.49 0.85
C PRO A 79 -7.03 -23.76 -0.19
N ALA A 80 -7.66 -22.85 -0.93
CA ALA A 80 -6.97 -21.98 -1.86
C ALA A 80 -6.15 -20.91 -1.10
N SER A 81 -5.18 -20.32 -1.78
CA SER A 81 -4.32 -19.27 -1.24
C SER A 81 -5.08 -17.95 -1.02
N ASP A 82 -4.61 -17.17 -0.05
CA ASP A 82 -4.99 -15.77 0.08
C ASP A 82 -4.28 -14.93 -0.98
N TRP A 83 -4.91 -13.83 -1.39
CA TRP A 83 -4.30 -12.85 -2.28
C TRP A 83 -4.32 -11.47 -1.65
N VAL A 84 -3.16 -10.81 -1.66
CA VAL A 84 -3.01 -9.43 -1.17
C VAL A 84 -2.38 -8.55 -2.24
N TYR A 85 -2.80 -7.27 -2.28
CA TYR A 85 -2.02 -6.23 -2.94
C TYR A 85 -1.23 -5.44 -1.91
N LEU A 86 0.05 -5.27 -2.18
CA LEU A 86 0.95 -4.43 -1.39
C LEU A 86 1.46 -3.27 -2.25
N ASN A 87 1.80 -2.17 -1.58
CA ASN A 87 2.38 -1.02 -2.25
C ASN A 87 3.67 -1.39 -3.01
N ASN A 88 3.85 -0.78 -4.16
CA ASN A 88 5.10 -0.83 -4.91
C ASN A 88 5.80 0.53 -4.76
N PHE A 89 6.71 0.63 -3.83
CA PHE A 89 7.35 1.90 -3.44
C PHE A 89 8.07 2.60 -4.62
N LEU A 90 8.58 1.83 -5.57
CA LEU A 90 9.19 2.37 -6.80
C LEU A 90 8.16 2.87 -7.83
N ARG A 91 6.97 2.28 -7.84
CA ARG A 91 5.88 2.60 -8.79
C ARG A 91 4.52 2.48 -8.07
N PRO A 92 4.13 3.46 -7.25
CA PRO A 92 2.91 3.38 -6.41
C PRO A 92 1.63 3.12 -7.21
N HIS A 93 1.55 3.59 -8.46
CA HIS A 93 0.43 3.31 -9.35
C HIS A 93 0.36 1.83 -9.83
N ARG A 94 1.36 1.00 -9.54
CA ARG A 94 1.42 -0.43 -9.93
C ARG A 94 1.61 -1.35 -8.74
N PRO A 95 0.60 -1.49 -7.86
CA PRO A 95 0.68 -2.36 -6.69
C PRO A 95 1.01 -3.80 -7.09
N LYS A 96 1.72 -4.49 -6.21
CA LYS A 96 2.22 -5.87 -6.42
C LYS A 96 1.26 -6.86 -5.77
N PRO A 97 0.76 -7.88 -6.49
CA PRO A 97 0.04 -8.99 -5.88
C PRO A 97 1.02 -9.98 -5.24
N PHE A 98 0.60 -10.54 -4.11
CA PHE A 98 1.30 -11.65 -3.45
C PHE A 98 0.30 -12.75 -3.14
N GLU A 99 0.73 -13.98 -3.39
CA GLU A 99 0.04 -15.19 -3.02
C GLU A 99 0.55 -15.67 -1.67
N LEU A 100 -0.37 -15.91 -0.73
CA LEU A 100 -0.06 -16.33 0.63
C LEU A 100 -0.86 -17.57 0.99
N PRO A 101 -0.37 -18.43 1.89
CA PRO A 101 -1.19 -19.53 2.41
C PRO A 101 -2.48 -19.02 3.03
N ALA A 102 -3.55 -19.82 2.97
CA ALA A 102 -4.85 -19.49 3.53
C ALA A 102 -4.75 -18.98 4.98
N GLY A 103 -5.38 -17.86 5.27
CA GLY A 103 -5.35 -17.15 6.56
C GLY A 103 -4.07 -16.35 6.86
N SER A 104 -3.04 -16.45 6.02
CA SER A 104 -1.82 -15.66 6.19
C SER A 104 -2.01 -14.19 5.77
N GLY A 105 -2.88 -13.92 4.82
CA GLY A 105 -3.20 -12.56 4.39
C GLY A 105 -3.82 -11.72 5.50
N ARG A 106 -4.77 -12.30 6.25
CA ARG A 106 -5.39 -11.65 7.43
C ARG A 106 -4.34 -11.38 8.52
N LYS A 107 -3.47 -12.35 8.79
CA LYS A 107 -2.38 -12.20 9.75
C LYS A 107 -1.40 -11.10 9.33
N LEU A 108 -1.01 -11.08 8.05
CA LEU A 108 -0.12 -10.05 7.52
C LEU A 108 -0.72 -8.65 7.70
N ARG A 109 -2.01 -8.46 7.37
CA ARG A 109 -2.70 -7.19 7.55
C ARG A 109 -2.67 -6.73 9.01
N GLN A 110 -3.08 -7.58 9.94
CA GLN A 110 -3.09 -7.27 11.38
C GLN A 110 -1.70 -6.99 11.91
N SER A 111 -0.70 -7.79 11.52
CA SER A 111 0.68 -7.60 11.95
C SER A 111 1.28 -6.30 11.40
N MET A 112 0.95 -5.91 10.17
CA MET A 112 1.39 -4.64 9.59
C MET A 112 0.73 -3.43 10.27
N GLU A 113 -0.58 -3.48 10.53
CA GLU A 113 -1.28 -2.43 11.28
C GLU A 113 -0.64 -2.23 12.67
N HIS A 114 -0.35 -3.32 13.36
CA HIS A 114 0.32 -3.29 14.66
C HIS A 114 1.76 -2.75 14.57
N PHE A 115 2.53 -3.22 13.60
CA PHE A 115 3.90 -2.75 13.34
C PHE A 115 3.94 -1.24 13.11
N ILE A 116 3.08 -0.69 12.27
CA ILE A 116 3.05 0.76 11.98
C ILE A 116 2.69 1.57 13.23
N ALA A 117 1.73 1.10 14.03
CA ALA A 117 1.36 1.75 15.28
C ALA A 117 2.51 1.74 16.31
N GLN A 118 3.19 0.60 16.47
CA GLN A 118 4.36 0.47 17.33
C GLN A 118 5.53 1.32 16.86
N LEU A 119 5.81 1.30 15.54
CA LEU A 119 6.90 2.08 14.96
C LEU A 119 6.69 3.58 15.17
N ARG A 120 5.47 4.09 14.97
CA ARG A 120 5.15 5.48 15.26
C ARG A 120 5.45 5.85 16.71
N THR A 121 5.07 5.00 17.67
CA THR A 121 5.31 5.21 19.09
C THR A 121 6.81 5.15 19.40
N ALA A 122 7.51 4.15 18.87
CA ALA A 122 8.94 3.98 19.06
C ALA A 122 9.75 5.15 18.49
N LEU A 123 9.46 5.59 17.26
CA LEU A 123 10.13 6.74 16.64
C LEU A 123 9.92 8.02 17.44
N LYS A 124 8.68 8.26 17.92
CA LYS A 124 8.39 9.41 18.77
C LYS A 124 9.24 9.38 20.03
N GLN A 125 9.23 8.28 20.77
CA GLN A 125 10.01 8.11 21.99
C GLN A 125 11.50 8.25 21.75
N THR A 126 11.98 7.71 20.66
CA THR A 126 13.40 7.75 20.29
C THR A 126 13.86 9.17 19.95
N PHE A 127 13.08 9.94 19.20
CA PHE A 127 13.43 11.31 18.83
C PHE A 127 13.24 12.31 19.99
N GLU A 128 12.35 12.01 20.93
CA GLU A 128 12.20 12.78 22.17
C GLU A 128 13.22 12.35 23.24
N GLY A 129 13.91 11.22 23.05
CA GLY A 129 14.85 10.64 24.00
C GLY A 129 16.15 11.43 24.17
N GLU A 130 16.69 11.43 25.39
CA GLU A 130 17.94 12.16 25.76
C GLU A 130 19.13 11.77 24.88
N ALA A 131 19.26 10.49 24.50
CA ALA A 131 20.38 9.99 23.71
C ALA A 131 20.40 10.60 22.28
N TYR A 132 19.26 10.69 21.63
CA TYR A 132 19.13 11.33 20.33
C TYR A 132 19.39 12.84 20.44
N GLN A 133 18.75 13.49 21.39
CA GLN A 133 18.91 14.94 21.63
C GLN A 133 20.36 15.30 21.95
N ALA A 134 21.06 14.50 22.76
CA ALA A 134 22.47 14.70 23.08
C ALA A 134 23.37 14.58 21.82
N ARG A 135 23.11 13.59 20.93
CA ARG A 135 23.86 13.45 19.65
C ARG A 135 23.67 14.67 18.75
N VAL A 136 22.42 15.10 18.55
CA VAL A 136 22.10 16.30 17.74
C VAL A 136 22.73 17.55 18.35
N GLN A 137 22.62 17.73 19.67
CA GLN A 137 23.20 18.87 20.37
C GLN A 137 24.73 18.90 20.28
N ALA A 138 25.39 17.75 20.40
CA ALA A 138 26.85 17.65 20.28
C ALA A 138 27.35 18.12 18.92
N VAL A 139 26.69 17.70 17.81
CA VAL A 139 27.05 18.13 16.46
C VAL A 139 26.78 19.61 16.26
N THR A 140 25.62 20.11 16.73
CA THR A 140 25.25 21.53 16.67
C THR A 140 26.25 22.40 17.43
N GLN A 141 26.57 22.05 18.68
CA GLN A 141 27.53 22.80 19.49
C GLN A 141 28.93 22.84 18.88
N ARG A 142 29.38 21.71 18.28
CA ARG A 142 30.69 21.66 17.61
C ARG A 142 30.80 22.70 16.49
N LEU A 143 29.74 22.80 15.68
CA LEU A 143 29.72 23.74 14.56
C LEU A 143 29.54 25.20 15.00
N THR A 144 28.67 25.43 16.01
CA THR A 144 28.52 26.76 16.61
C THR A 144 29.84 27.26 17.18
N LYS A 145 30.55 26.44 17.96
CA LYS A 145 31.86 26.80 18.52
C LYS A 145 32.90 27.10 17.43
N LYS A 146 32.88 26.32 16.32
CA LYS A 146 33.78 26.55 15.17
C LYS A 146 33.51 27.91 14.51
N ALA A 147 32.25 28.26 14.28
CA ALA A 147 31.83 29.53 13.72
C ALA A 147 32.14 30.70 14.65
N GLU A 148 31.87 30.55 15.96
CA GLU A 148 32.19 31.56 16.97
C GLU A 148 33.71 31.83 17.05
N ALA A 149 34.52 30.75 17.02
CA ALA A 149 35.98 30.88 17.05
C ALA A 149 36.53 31.60 15.79
N ALA A 150 35.99 31.29 14.60
CA ALA A 150 36.39 31.95 13.37
C ALA A 150 36.03 33.46 13.38
N LEU A 151 34.84 33.81 13.86
CA LEU A 151 34.41 35.20 13.99
C LEU A 151 35.17 35.96 15.10
N ALA A 152 35.50 35.28 16.21
CA ALA A 152 36.31 35.86 17.30
C ALA A 152 37.72 36.17 16.81
N GLY A 153 38.37 35.25 16.10
CA GLY A 153 39.67 35.49 15.48
C GLY A 153 39.66 36.69 14.50
N LEU A 154 38.61 36.83 13.69
CA LEU A 154 38.45 37.98 12.81
C LEU A 154 38.25 39.29 13.57
N ARG A 155 37.53 39.26 14.71
CA ARG A 155 37.37 40.45 15.59
C ARG A 155 38.69 40.85 16.23
N GLU A 156 39.49 39.89 16.65
CA GLU A 156 40.84 40.20 17.20
C GLU A 156 41.77 40.78 16.14
N GLU A 157 41.78 40.21 14.92
CA GLU A 157 42.55 40.80 13.80
C GLU A 157 42.08 42.20 13.47
N ALA A 158 40.77 42.47 13.47
CA ALA A 158 40.22 43.79 13.24
C ALA A 158 40.65 44.79 14.34
N ALA A 159 40.60 44.39 15.60
CA ALA A 159 40.98 45.19 16.73
C ALA A 159 42.48 45.57 16.71
N GLN A 160 43.36 44.67 16.24
CA GLN A 160 44.79 44.95 16.09
C GLN A 160 45.09 46.10 15.11
N VAL A 161 44.22 46.33 14.12
CA VAL A 161 44.32 47.40 13.13
C VAL A 161 43.38 48.56 13.45
N GLY A 162 42.83 48.66 14.67
CA GLY A 162 41.92 49.71 15.09
C GLY A 162 40.55 49.69 14.47
N LEU A 163 40.09 48.56 13.95
CA LEU A 163 38.78 48.37 13.33
C LEU A 163 37.88 47.48 14.17
N GLY A 164 36.58 47.75 14.18
CA GLY A 164 35.56 46.89 14.78
C GLY A 164 34.53 46.44 13.76
N ILE A 165 33.85 45.27 14.06
CA ILE A 165 32.74 44.77 13.26
C ILE A 165 31.44 45.34 13.84
N PHE A 166 30.66 46.02 13.03
CA PHE A 166 29.36 46.59 13.40
C PHE A 166 28.26 46.15 12.41
N GLN A 167 27.02 46.13 12.87
CA GLN A 167 25.89 45.88 12.00
C GLN A 167 25.48 47.15 11.26
N GLY A 168 25.74 47.19 9.96
CA GLY A 168 25.31 48.28 9.09
C GLY A 168 24.00 47.96 8.36
N GLU A 169 23.45 48.91 7.60
CA GLU A 169 22.22 48.76 6.83
C GLU A 169 22.29 47.65 5.75
N GLN A 170 23.48 47.40 5.22
CA GLN A 170 23.72 46.38 4.18
C GLN A 170 24.39 45.12 4.72
N GLY A 171 24.42 44.92 6.06
CA GLY A 171 25.06 43.80 6.72
C GLY A 171 26.26 44.20 7.59
N PRO A 172 27.05 43.22 8.09
CA PRO A 172 28.21 43.50 8.93
C PRO A 172 29.27 44.31 8.17
N ALA A 173 29.69 45.44 8.78
CA ALA A 173 30.66 46.37 8.22
C ALA A 173 31.79 46.64 9.23
N PHE A 174 32.97 46.94 8.71
CA PHE A 174 34.11 47.33 9.54
C PHE A 174 34.18 48.87 9.61
N ALA A 175 34.25 49.36 10.85
CA ALA A 175 34.42 50.78 11.12
C ALA A 175 35.59 51.00 12.09
N PRO A 176 36.27 52.16 12.00
CA PRO A 176 37.29 52.53 12.97
C PRO A 176 36.74 52.56 14.39
N LEU A 177 37.55 52.19 15.37
CA LEU A 177 37.20 52.21 16.80
C LEU A 177 37.70 53.51 17.44
N ASP A 178 36.87 54.10 18.30
CA ASP A 178 37.32 55.12 19.22
C ASP A 178 38.05 54.51 20.43
N PRO A 179 38.72 55.29 21.31
CA PRO A 179 39.37 54.76 22.50
C PRO A 179 38.43 54.09 23.48
N GLN A 180 37.11 54.19 23.33
CA GLN A 180 36.07 53.60 24.14
C GLN A 180 35.44 52.36 23.48
N GLY A 181 35.91 51.98 22.27
CA GLY A 181 35.43 50.78 21.52
C GLY A 181 34.16 51.00 20.70
N ALA A 182 33.71 52.25 20.53
CA ALA A 182 32.55 52.58 19.70
C ALA A 182 32.97 52.88 18.25
N ALA A 183 32.03 52.75 17.31
CA ALA A 183 32.26 53.03 15.89
C ALA A 183 32.56 54.52 15.69
N LEU A 184 33.71 54.82 15.12
CA LEU A 184 34.11 56.16 14.73
C LEU A 184 33.76 56.38 13.24
N PRO A 185 33.13 57.52 12.87
CA PRO A 185 32.96 57.87 11.48
C PRO A 185 34.31 58.04 10.75
N TRP A 186 34.41 57.50 9.52
CA TRP A 186 35.61 57.51 8.72
C TRP A 186 36.20 58.96 8.50
N GLU A 187 35.33 59.92 8.58
CA GLU A 187 35.70 61.34 8.41
C GLU A 187 36.55 61.88 9.59
N LYS A 188 36.44 61.27 10.76
CA LYS A 188 37.17 61.66 11.99
C LYS A 188 38.54 60.96 12.13
N VAL A 189 38.89 60.05 11.21
CA VAL A 189 40.18 59.36 11.18
C VAL A 189 41.22 60.28 10.56
N PRO A 190 42.45 60.43 11.12
CA PRO A 190 43.51 61.20 10.55
C PRO A 190 43.79 60.81 9.08
N PRO A 191 44.06 61.81 8.16
CA PRO A 191 44.26 61.47 6.75
C PRO A 191 45.42 60.51 6.48
N GLU A 192 46.43 60.48 7.32
CA GLU A 192 47.62 59.62 7.23
C GLU A 192 47.28 58.13 7.48
N ASP A 193 46.33 57.85 8.37
CA ASP A 193 45.94 56.47 8.74
C ASP A 193 44.76 55.95 7.90
N ARG A 194 43.99 56.83 7.30
CA ARG A 194 42.74 56.54 6.63
C ARG A 194 42.91 55.53 5.47
N GLU A 195 43.94 55.71 4.67
CA GLU A 195 44.21 54.87 3.48
C GLU A 195 44.68 53.47 3.89
N ALA A 196 45.52 53.34 4.91
CA ALA A 196 46.00 52.11 5.47
C ALA A 196 44.87 51.32 6.15
N MET A 197 44.04 52.03 6.93
CA MET A 197 42.85 51.41 7.60
C MET A 197 41.79 50.95 6.58
N ALA A 198 41.55 51.76 5.53
CA ALA A 198 40.61 51.37 4.46
C ALA A 198 41.10 50.13 3.67
N ALA A 199 42.40 50.03 3.40
CA ALA A 199 42.99 48.83 2.79
C ALA A 199 42.88 47.60 3.68
N SER A 200 43.05 47.76 4.99
CA SER A 200 42.88 46.70 5.99
C SER A 200 41.41 46.29 6.12
N ALA A 201 40.49 47.24 6.14
CA ALA A 201 39.05 46.97 6.12
C ALA A 201 38.62 46.13 4.91
N LYS A 202 39.15 46.47 3.71
CA LYS A 202 38.88 45.71 2.49
C LYS A 202 39.37 44.25 2.57
N LYS A 203 40.55 44.01 3.18
CA LYS A 203 41.07 42.66 3.41
C LYS A 203 40.22 41.88 4.42
N LEU A 204 39.78 42.54 5.48
CA LEU A 204 38.93 41.95 6.51
C LEU A 204 37.51 41.61 5.97
N ILE A 205 36.96 42.46 5.09
CA ILE A 205 35.71 42.17 4.38
C ILE A 205 35.85 40.91 3.53
N ALA A 206 36.95 40.77 2.77
CA ALA A 206 37.19 39.55 1.99
C ALA A 206 37.32 38.30 2.87
N LYS A 207 38.02 38.41 4.02
CA LYS A 207 38.07 37.29 5.00
C LYS A 207 36.70 36.96 5.59
N LEU A 208 35.90 37.98 5.92
CA LEU A 208 34.54 37.79 6.43
C LEU A 208 33.65 37.05 5.42
N GLN A 209 33.80 37.37 4.12
CA GLN A 209 33.08 36.65 3.07
C GLN A 209 33.47 35.19 3.04
N VAL A 210 34.75 34.84 3.08
CA VAL A 210 35.23 33.45 3.15
C VAL A 210 34.68 32.74 4.39
N ILE A 211 34.74 33.36 5.58
CA ILE A 211 34.19 32.78 6.82
C ILE A 211 32.69 32.56 6.69
N ASN A 212 31.92 33.47 6.10
CA ASN A 212 30.48 33.31 5.88
C ASN A 212 30.17 32.14 4.90
N GLU A 213 30.98 31.96 3.84
CA GLU A 213 30.87 30.83 2.93
C GLU A 213 31.16 29.51 3.65
N GLU A 214 32.22 29.48 4.48
CA GLU A 214 32.52 28.31 5.31
C GLU A 214 31.39 27.97 6.31
N ILE A 215 30.82 28.98 6.97
CA ILE A 215 29.67 28.82 7.88
C ILE A 215 28.44 28.31 7.12
N ALA A 216 28.20 28.77 5.90
CA ALA A 216 27.09 28.29 5.06
C ALA A 216 27.29 26.83 4.65
N GLN A 217 28.51 26.44 4.28
CA GLN A 217 28.85 25.03 3.99
C GLN A 217 28.74 24.15 5.23
N ASP A 218 29.25 24.61 6.38
CA ASP A 218 29.15 23.91 7.66
C ASP A 218 27.67 23.73 8.08
N ARG A 219 26.78 24.70 7.83
CA ARG A 219 25.35 24.57 8.06
C ARG A 219 24.70 23.47 7.18
N ALA A 220 25.07 23.42 5.89
CA ALA A 220 24.61 22.37 5.00
C ALA A 220 25.08 20.99 5.49
N GLY A 221 26.36 20.88 5.91
CA GLY A 221 26.91 19.68 6.53
C GLY A 221 26.23 19.28 7.85
N LEU A 222 25.79 20.27 8.66
CA LEU A 222 25.03 20.02 9.88
C LEU A 222 23.68 19.37 9.59
N MET A 223 22.97 19.91 8.61
CA MET A 223 21.65 19.35 8.23
C MET A 223 21.81 17.90 7.76
N GLN A 224 22.84 17.60 6.98
CA GLN A 224 23.14 16.22 6.55
C GLN A 224 23.51 15.33 7.75
N ALA A 225 24.37 15.79 8.65
CA ALA A 225 24.77 15.03 9.83
C ALA A 225 23.58 14.72 10.77
N ILE A 226 22.65 15.67 10.92
CA ILE A 226 21.39 15.42 11.67
C ILE A 226 20.52 14.43 10.94
N ALA A 227 20.40 14.50 9.61
CA ALA A 227 19.64 13.55 8.82
C ALA A 227 20.21 12.13 8.96
N ASP A 228 21.54 11.99 8.89
CA ASP A 228 22.22 10.70 9.06
C ASP A 228 21.98 10.10 10.45
N ILE A 229 22.12 10.91 11.52
CA ILE A 229 21.82 10.49 12.90
C ILE A 229 20.36 10.06 13.02
N THR A 230 19.44 10.78 12.40
CA THR A 230 18.01 10.49 12.42
C THR A 230 17.70 9.17 11.71
N GLN A 231 18.31 8.94 10.55
CA GLN A 231 18.16 7.69 9.82
C GLN A 231 18.76 6.49 10.56
N ASP A 232 19.95 6.61 11.15
CA ASP A 232 20.59 5.53 11.91
C ASP A 232 19.70 5.09 13.07
N VAL A 233 19.24 6.04 13.87
CA VAL A 233 18.40 5.79 15.04
C VAL A 233 17.03 5.23 14.64
N ALA A 234 16.45 5.72 13.54
CA ALA A 234 15.21 5.20 13.01
C ALA A 234 15.36 3.79 12.44
N ARG A 235 16.51 3.48 11.80
CA ARG A 235 16.81 2.13 11.30
C ARG A 235 16.88 1.13 12.44
N ASP A 236 17.57 1.44 13.54
CA ASP A 236 17.64 0.57 14.72
C ASP A 236 16.25 0.27 15.29
N ALA A 237 15.40 1.28 15.40
CA ALA A 237 14.02 1.12 15.88
C ALA A 237 13.17 0.27 14.91
N CYS A 238 13.32 0.50 13.60
CA CYS A 238 12.63 -0.24 12.55
C CYS A 238 13.05 -1.71 12.55
N ASP A 239 14.35 -2.01 12.58
CA ASP A 239 14.91 -3.36 12.59
C ASP A 239 14.39 -4.20 13.75
N ILE A 240 14.35 -3.64 14.95
CA ILE A 240 13.87 -4.35 16.15
C ILE A 240 12.42 -4.81 15.96
N LEU A 241 11.58 -3.97 15.37
CA LEU A 241 10.15 -4.25 15.17
C LEU A 241 9.88 -5.08 13.91
N LEU A 242 10.72 -4.95 12.88
CA LEU A 242 10.52 -5.63 11.61
C LEU A 242 11.01 -7.09 11.62
N ARG A 243 12.06 -7.41 12.38
CA ARG A 243 12.61 -8.77 12.50
C ARG A 243 11.57 -9.84 12.84
N PRO A 244 10.74 -9.69 13.87
CA PRO A 244 9.73 -10.70 14.20
C PRO A 244 8.69 -10.83 13.07
N LEU A 245 8.35 -9.73 12.39
CA LEU A 245 7.44 -9.73 11.26
C LEU A 245 8.02 -10.50 10.07
N ILE A 246 9.28 -10.25 9.71
CA ILE A 246 9.99 -10.99 8.66
C ILE A 246 10.06 -12.49 8.98
N ALA A 247 10.37 -12.83 10.23
CA ALA A 247 10.44 -14.23 10.67
C ALA A 247 9.07 -14.93 10.57
N GLN A 248 7.99 -14.26 10.91
CA GLN A 248 6.63 -14.79 10.84
C GLN A 248 6.20 -15.13 9.40
N PHE A 249 6.64 -14.34 8.42
CA PHE A 249 6.29 -14.51 7.01
C PHE A 249 7.46 -15.01 6.15
N SER A 250 8.48 -15.61 6.77
CA SER A 250 9.60 -16.19 6.05
C SER A 250 9.15 -17.30 5.10
N GLY A 251 9.76 -17.36 3.92
CA GLY A 251 9.39 -18.36 2.90
C GLY A 251 8.12 -18.06 2.09
N GLN A 252 7.41 -16.97 2.37
CA GLN A 252 6.18 -16.59 1.67
C GLN A 252 6.41 -15.57 0.53
N GLY A 253 7.64 -15.41 0.07
CA GLY A 253 7.98 -14.51 -1.06
C GLY A 253 8.01 -13.01 -0.73
N LEU A 254 7.85 -12.62 0.54
CA LEU A 254 7.76 -11.24 0.99
C LEU A 254 9.11 -10.59 1.34
N ASN A 255 10.21 -11.35 1.42
CA ASN A 255 11.50 -10.86 1.92
C ASN A 255 11.98 -9.60 1.19
N ARG A 256 11.90 -9.59 -0.15
CA ARG A 256 12.29 -8.43 -0.95
C ARG A 256 11.40 -7.22 -0.67
N TRP A 257 10.11 -7.44 -0.48
CA TRP A 257 9.17 -6.37 -0.18
C TRP A 257 9.45 -5.76 1.20
N PHE A 258 9.82 -6.55 2.21
CA PHE A 258 10.22 -6.04 3.53
C PHE A 258 11.48 -5.18 3.48
N VAL A 259 12.46 -5.53 2.64
CA VAL A 259 13.65 -4.67 2.43
C VAL A 259 13.25 -3.35 1.75
N GLU A 260 12.39 -3.40 0.73
CA GLU A 260 11.86 -2.20 0.07
C GLU A 260 11.02 -1.35 1.05
N LEU A 261 10.26 -1.98 1.96
CA LEU A 261 9.47 -1.33 3.01
C LEU A 261 10.36 -0.57 4.01
N GLU A 262 11.40 -1.21 4.52
CA GLU A 262 12.35 -0.60 5.46
C GLU A 262 12.97 0.66 4.86
N GLN A 263 13.50 0.55 3.64
CA GLN A 263 14.10 1.70 2.95
C GLN A 263 13.09 2.83 2.75
N ASP A 264 11.87 2.51 2.31
CA ASP A 264 10.83 3.51 2.10
C ASP A 264 10.39 4.20 3.41
N ILE A 265 10.35 3.47 4.53
CA ILE A 265 10.09 4.04 5.86
C ILE A 265 11.18 5.06 6.22
N LEU A 266 12.45 4.71 6.02
CA LEU A 266 13.60 5.60 6.32
C LEU A 266 13.60 6.86 5.44
N ASP A 267 13.15 6.74 4.20
CA ASP A 267 13.04 7.87 3.28
C ASP A 267 11.84 8.78 3.61
N HIS A 268 10.83 8.26 4.32
CA HIS A 268 9.56 8.95 4.64
C HIS A 268 9.32 9.13 6.16
N LEU A 269 10.37 9.26 6.97
CA LEU A 269 10.26 9.41 8.44
C LEU A 269 9.35 10.55 8.86
N ARG A 270 9.27 11.62 8.09
CA ARG A 270 8.37 12.76 8.36
C ARG A 270 6.90 12.39 8.44
N SER A 271 6.47 11.33 7.75
CA SER A 271 5.08 10.87 7.74
C SER A 271 4.65 10.27 9.10
N PHE A 272 5.59 9.87 9.93
CA PHE A 272 5.34 9.36 11.28
C PHE A 272 5.24 10.44 12.34
N GLY A 273 5.64 11.66 12.02
CA GLY A 273 5.58 12.83 12.89
C GLY A 273 4.23 13.56 12.84
N PRO A 274 4.11 14.69 13.54
CA PRO A 274 2.94 15.56 13.42
C PRO A 274 2.84 16.15 12.01
N ALA A 275 1.63 16.11 11.45
CA ALA A 275 1.34 16.65 10.11
C ALA A 275 1.16 18.18 10.15
N VAL A 276 2.14 18.89 10.74
CA VAL A 276 2.18 20.36 10.84
C VAL A 276 3.55 20.87 10.48
N ASP A 277 3.61 22.06 9.88
CA ASP A 277 4.86 22.77 9.64
C ASP A 277 5.43 23.40 10.94
N PRO A 278 6.64 23.99 10.92
CA PRO A 278 7.20 24.69 12.07
C PRO A 278 6.36 25.87 12.57
N GLN A 279 5.44 26.37 11.76
CA GLN A 279 4.48 27.44 12.07
C GLN A 279 3.15 26.90 12.61
N GLY A 280 3.00 25.55 12.74
CA GLY A 280 1.79 24.90 13.25
C GLY A 280 0.67 24.75 12.22
N GLN A 281 0.92 24.98 10.92
CA GLN A 281 -0.07 24.80 9.87
C GLN A 281 -0.13 23.35 9.38
N PRO A 282 -1.32 22.81 9.08
CA PRO A 282 -1.45 21.44 8.59
C PRO A 282 -0.71 21.24 7.25
N ILE A 283 0.13 20.23 7.19
CA ILE A 283 0.79 19.80 5.95
C ILE A 283 0.08 18.54 5.44
N ALA A 284 -0.19 18.48 4.14
CA ALA A 284 -0.67 17.26 3.50
C ALA A 284 0.46 16.23 3.43
N VAL A 285 0.50 15.33 4.40
CA VAL A 285 1.44 14.20 4.44
C VAL A 285 0.66 12.91 4.25
N GLU A 286 1.13 12.05 3.35
CA GLU A 286 0.56 10.72 3.19
C GLU A 286 0.68 9.93 4.50
N LYS A 287 -0.43 9.39 4.97
CA LYS A 287 -0.47 8.67 6.25
C LYS A 287 0.23 7.32 6.12
N PRO A 288 1.14 6.96 7.05
CA PRO A 288 1.80 5.66 7.02
C PRO A 288 0.84 4.48 7.01
N GLU A 289 -0.29 4.61 7.71
CA GLU A 289 -1.34 3.58 7.75
C GLU A 289 -1.93 3.29 6.38
N GLN A 290 -1.95 4.26 5.48
CA GLN A 290 -2.44 4.10 4.10
C GLN A 290 -1.32 3.63 3.18
N ARG A 291 -0.13 4.24 3.29
CA ARG A 291 1.04 3.91 2.46
C ARG A 291 1.52 2.48 2.64
N TYR A 292 1.51 1.97 3.88
CA TYR A 292 1.98 0.63 4.25
C TYR A 292 0.85 -0.36 4.53
N ALA A 293 -0.37 -0.04 4.12
CA ALA A 293 -1.52 -0.92 4.26
C ALA A 293 -1.35 -2.23 3.49
N VAL A 294 -2.04 -3.26 3.96
CA VAL A 294 -2.20 -4.52 3.25
C VAL A 294 -3.62 -4.58 2.70
N ASN A 295 -3.77 -4.50 1.39
CA ASN A 295 -5.07 -4.75 0.77
C ASN A 295 -5.29 -6.26 0.63
N LEU A 296 -6.01 -6.85 1.58
CA LEU A 296 -6.43 -8.25 1.55
C LEU A 296 -7.56 -8.40 0.53
N LEU A 297 -7.19 -8.85 -0.66
CA LEU A 297 -8.11 -9.00 -1.78
C LEU A 297 -8.99 -10.25 -1.63
N VAL A 298 -8.37 -11.38 -1.29
CA VAL A 298 -9.06 -12.67 -1.05
C VAL A 298 -8.57 -13.27 0.25
N ASP A 299 -9.52 -13.62 1.11
CA ASP A 299 -9.28 -14.25 2.41
C ASP A 299 -9.93 -15.63 2.45
N ASN A 300 -9.13 -16.66 2.44
CA ASN A 300 -9.55 -18.05 2.54
C ASN A 300 -9.27 -18.67 3.93
N GLY A 301 -8.96 -17.83 4.93
CA GLY A 301 -8.57 -18.26 6.27
C GLY A 301 -9.64 -19.03 7.04
N ASP A 302 -10.91 -18.81 6.74
CA ASP A 302 -12.04 -19.49 7.39
C ASP A 302 -12.54 -20.70 6.58
N THR A 303 -11.91 -20.99 5.42
CA THR A 303 -12.29 -22.11 4.55
C THR A 303 -11.31 -23.27 4.70
N ASN A 304 -11.82 -24.49 4.74
CA ASN A 304 -11.00 -25.70 4.80
C ASN A 304 -10.84 -26.39 3.44
N CYS A 305 -11.42 -25.82 2.39
CA CYS A 305 -11.43 -26.40 1.05
C CYS A 305 -11.38 -25.28 -0.02
N PRO A 306 -11.08 -25.64 -1.29
CA PRO A 306 -11.11 -24.67 -2.38
C PRO A 306 -12.51 -24.05 -2.54
N PRO A 307 -12.59 -22.75 -2.88
CA PRO A 307 -13.86 -22.04 -3.00
C PRO A 307 -14.70 -22.55 -4.17
N VAL A 308 -16.02 -22.60 -3.98
CA VAL A 308 -17.01 -22.77 -5.04
C VAL A 308 -17.88 -21.51 -5.05
N ILE A 309 -17.62 -20.65 -6.00
CA ILE A 309 -18.25 -19.33 -6.09
C ILE A 309 -19.30 -19.34 -7.21
N LEU A 310 -20.55 -19.06 -6.85
CA LEU A 310 -21.61 -18.78 -7.82
C LEU A 310 -21.67 -17.27 -8.06
N GLU A 311 -21.47 -16.85 -9.32
CA GLU A 311 -21.73 -15.47 -9.73
C GLU A 311 -23.02 -15.43 -10.57
N SER A 312 -24.02 -14.78 -10.01
CA SER A 312 -25.37 -14.73 -10.61
C SER A 312 -25.49 -13.60 -11.63
N THR A 313 -24.74 -12.54 -11.47
CA THR A 313 -24.73 -11.36 -12.37
C THR A 313 -23.31 -11.16 -12.87
N PRO A 314 -22.88 -11.90 -13.91
CA PRO A 314 -21.51 -11.94 -14.36
C PRO A 314 -21.17 -10.73 -15.26
N ASP A 315 -21.45 -9.50 -14.80
CA ASP A 315 -20.95 -8.31 -15.44
C ASP A 315 -19.42 -8.19 -15.25
N TYR A 316 -18.81 -7.23 -15.91
CA TYR A 316 -17.37 -7.12 -15.91
C TYR A 316 -16.80 -6.86 -14.51
N GLU A 317 -17.42 -5.97 -13.74
CA GLU A 317 -16.97 -5.59 -12.40
C GLU A 317 -17.13 -6.74 -11.41
N ASN A 318 -18.27 -7.43 -11.44
CA ASN A 318 -18.51 -8.60 -10.61
C ASN A 318 -17.54 -9.75 -10.92
N LEU A 319 -17.11 -9.91 -12.19
CA LEU A 319 -16.15 -10.94 -12.59
C LEU A 319 -14.70 -10.55 -12.29
N PHE A 320 -14.29 -9.36 -12.71
CA PHE A 320 -12.88 -8.93 -12.70
C PHE A 320 -12.52 -8.04 -11.52
N GLY A 321 -13.51 -7.53 -10.78
CA GLY A 321 -13.31 -6.55 -9.72
C GLY A 321 -13.25 -5.11 -10.24
N GLU A 322 -13.13 -4.19 -9.31
CA GLU A 322 -13.19 -2.76 -9.57
C GLU A 322 -12.16 -1.99 -8.73
N ILE A 323 -11.90 -0.75 -9.14
CA ILE A 323 -11.16 0.23 -8.37
C ILE A 323 -12.17 1.25 -7.86
N GLN A 324 -12.34 1.34 -6.55
CA GLN A 324 -13.24 2.28 -5.91
C GLN A 324 -12.59 3.65 -5.75
N TYR A 325 -13.40 4.68 -5.63
CA TYR A 325 -12.97 6.07 -5.48
C TYR A 325 -13.59 6.68 -4.22
N ARG A 326 -12.84 7.58 -3.60
CA ARG A 326 -13.34 8.44 -2.51
C ARG A 326 -13.47 9.87 -3.01
N PRO A 327 -14.47 10.62 -2.56
CA PRO A 327 -14.54 12.05 -2.85
C PRO A 327 -13.39 12.77 -2.13
N GLY A 328 -12.54 13.45 -2.89
CA GLY A 328 -11.54 14.40 -2.40
C GLY A 328 -12.08 15.83 -2.44
N ALA A 329 -11.27 16.82 -2.08
CA ALA A 329 -11.69 18.23 -2.01
C ALA A 329 -12.05 18.81 -3.40
N SER A 330 -11.38 18.41 -4.47
CA SER A 330 -11.59 18.93 -5.84
C SER A 330 -11.53 17.84 -6.93
N HIS A 331 -11.21 16.59 -6.58
CA HIS A 331 -11.07 15.47 -7.50
C HIS A 331 -11.41 14.17 -6.79
N LEU A 332 -11.59 13.11 -7.56
CA LEU A 332 -11.74 11.75 -7.02
C LEU A 332 -10.35 11.20 -6.66
N GLU A 333 -10.23 10.66 -5.47
CA GLU A 333 -9.02 10.03 -4.96
C GLU A 333 -9.18 8.51 -4.95
N THR A 334 -8.12 7.82 -5.31
CA THR A 334 -8.04 6.38 -5.22
C THR A 334 -6.62 5.93 -4.89
N ASP A 335 -6.52 4.77 -4.30
CA ASP A 335 -5.26 4.12 -4.00
C ASP A 335 -5.40 2.59 -4.09
N PHE A 336 -4.30 1.88 -3.91
CA PHE A 336 -4.31 0.41 -4.01
C PHE A 336 -5.17 -0.28 -2.95
N THR A 337 -5.52 0.38 -1.84
CA THR A 337 -6.38 -0.19 -0.79
C THR A 337 -7.86 -0.22 -1.20
N LEU A 338 -8.20 0.51 -2.26
CA LEU A 338 -9.56 0.62 -2.80
C LEU A 338 -9.82 -0.36 -3.96
N ILE A 339 -8.86 -1.22 -4.28
CA ILE A 339 -9.04 -2.31 -5.23
C ILE A 339 -9.92 -3.39 -4.60
N ARG A 340 -11.00 -3.79 -5.30
CA ARG A 340 -11.96 -4.81 -4.85
C ARG A 340 -11.91 -6.04 -5.74
N PRO A 341 -12.01 -7.24 -5.16
CA PRO A 341 -11.97 -8.48 -5.90
C PRO A 341 -13.28 -8.76 -6.64
N GLY A 342 -13.20 -9.28 -7.85
CA GLY A 342 -14.31 -9.92 -8.53
C GLY A 342 -14.40 -11.42 -8.25
N ALA A 343 -15.38 -12.08 -8.87
CA ALA A 343 -15.63 -13.52 -8.71
C ALA A 343 -14.44 -14.38 -9.16
N LEU A 344 -13.69 -13.94 -10.18
CA LEU A 344 -12.48 -14.64 -10.64
C LEU A 344 -11.41 -14.69 -9.56
N HIS A 345 -11.24 -13.60 -8.79
CA HIS A 345 -10.30 -13.57 -7.67
C HIS A 345 -10.76 -14.47 -6.54
N ARG A 346 -12.05 -14.37 -6.16
CA ARG A 346 -12.63 -15.15 -5.06
C ARG A 346 -12.68 -16.66 -5.36
N ALA A 347 -12.80 -17.04 -6.65
CA ALA A 347 -12.83 -18.42 -7.10
C ALA A 347 -11.44 -18.98 -7.43
N ASN A 348 -10.39 -18.18 -7.39
CA ASN A 348 -9.04 -18.58 -7.78
C ASN A 348 -8.53 -19.73 -6.89
N GLY A 349 -8.02 -20.79 -7.47
CA GLY A 349 -7.69 -22.05 -6.79
C GLY A 349 -8.88 -22.99 -6.58
N GLY A 350 -10.07 -22.64 -7.10
CA GLY A 350 -11.30 -23.40 -6.91
C GLY A 350 -12.17 -23.47 -8.17
N VAL A 351 -13.49 -23.25 -8.00
CA VAL A 351 -14.48 -23.36 -9.07
C VAL A 351 -15.36 -22.12 -9.13
N LEU A 352 -15.47 -21.54 -10.32
CA LEU A 352 -16.42 -20.48 -10.64
C LEU A 352 -17.63 -21.06 -11.35
N VAL A 353 -18.81 -20.86 -10.80
CA VAL A 353 -20.08 -21.30 -11.38
C VAL A 353 -20.82 -20.11 -11.94
N LEU A 354 -21.25 -20.20 -13.20
CA LEU A 354 -21.93 -19.14 -13.93
C LEU A 354 -23.23 -19.63 -14.53
N ARG A 355 -24.20 -18.76 -14.69
CA ARG A 355 -25.42 -19.03 -15.45
C ARG A 355 -25.20 -18.70 -16.93
N ALA A 356 -25.54 -19.61 -17.81
CA ALA A 356 -25.38 -19.43 -19.24
C ALA A 356 -26.22 -18.27 -19.78
N ASP A 357 -27.49 -18.17 -19.36
CA ASP A 357 -28.42 -17.10 -19.76
C ASP A 357 -27.93 -15.70 -19.33
N ALA A 358 -27.46 -15.56 -18.09
CA ALA A 358 -26.93 -14.31 -17.57
C ALA A 358 -25.65 -13.89 -18.31
N LEU A 359 -24.76 -14.85 -18.59
CA LEU A 359 -23.50 -14.59 -19.29
C LEU A 359 -23.73 -14.25 -20.77
N ALA A 360 -24.69 -14.92 -21.42
CA ALA A 360 -25.05 -14.66 -22.82
C ALA A 360 -25.65 -13.26 -23.02
N ALA A 361 -26.32 -12.72 -22.00
CA ALA A 361 -26.85 -11.35 -22.01
C ALA A 361 -25.75 -10.28 -21.95
N LEU A 362 -24.51 -10.65 -21.63
CA LEU A 362 -23.37 -9.77 -21.38
C LEU A 362 -22.15 -10.13 -22.26
N PRO A 363 -22.23 -9.91 -23.59
CA PRO A 363 -21.20 -10.37 -24.53
C PRO A 363 -19.81 -9.80 -24.27
N GLY A 364 -19.71 -8.58 -23.72
CA GLY A 364 -18.43 -7.99 -23.32
C GLY A 364 -17.75 -8.73 -22.17
N SER A 365 -18.52 -9.19 -21.18
CA SER A 365 -18.03 -10.00 -20.05
C SER A 365 -17.61 -11.39 -20.52
N TRP A 366 -18.38 -11.99 -21.45
CA TRP A 366 -18.06 -13.28 -22.06
C TRP A 366 -16.70 -13.26 -22.77
N GLN A 367 -16.47 -12.27 -23.62
CA GLN A 367 -15.19 -12.14 -24.34
C GLN A 367 -14.00 -11.87 -23.38
N ALA A 368 -14.21 -11.05 -22.38
CA ALA A 368 -13.20 -10.80 -21.34
C ALA A 368 -12.86 -12.07 -20.56
N LEU A 369 -13.87 -12.88 -20.17
CA LEU A 369 -13.68 -14.15 -19.50
C LEU A 369 -12.87 -15.13 -20.35
N ILE A 370 -13.20 -15.28 -21.63
CA ILE A 370 -12.42 -16.13 -22.55
C ILE A 370 -10.97 -15.68 -22.63
N SER A 371 -10.74 -14.37 -22.75
CA SER A 371 -9.37 -13.82 -22.80
C SER A 371 -8.60 -14.11 -21.51
N ALA A 372 -9.21 -13.90 -20.34
CA ALA A 372 -8.58 -14.17 -19.06
C ALA A 372 -8.24 -15.66 -18.87
N LEU A 373 -9.15 -16.56 -19.26
CA LEU A 373 -8.93 -18.00 -19.17
C LEU A 373 -7.83 -18.47 -20.14
N ARG A 374 -7.73 -17.87 -21.31
CA ARG A 374 -6.69 -18.18 -22.31
C ARG A 374 -5.33 -17.62 -21.87
N ASP A 375 -5.31 -16.37 -21.40
CA ASP A 375 -4.07 -15.69 -20.96
C ASP A 375 -3.56 -16.24 -19.63
N GLY A 376 -4.42 -16.83 -18.80
CA GLY A 376 -4.09 -17.35 -17.48
C GLY A 376 -3.85 -16.24 -16.43
N TYR A 377 -4.45 -15.05 -16.61
CA TYR A 377 -4.29 -13.92 -15.70
C TYR A 377 -5.58 -13.13 -15.52
N ILE A 378 -5.78 -12.62 -14.30
CA ILE A 378 -6.85 -11.67 -13.98
C ILE A 378 -6.24 -10.28 -13.98
N ARG A 379 -6.84 -9.36 -14.76
CA ARG A 379 -6.48 -7.94 -14.79
C ARG A 379 -7.67 -7.11 -14.36
N ILE A 380 -7.43 -6.20 -13.43
CA ILE A 380 -8.44 -5.20 -13.03
C ILE A 380 -8.17 -3.97 -13.88
N GLU A 381 -9.10 -3.67 -14.78
CA GLU A 381 -9.02 -2.53 -15.69
C GLU A 381 -10.13 -1.52 -15.37
N GLU A 382 -9.78 -0.26 -15.40
CA GLU A 382 -10.74 0.83 -15.22
C GLU A 382 -11.49 1.07 -16.52
N ARG A 383 -12.76 0.67 -16.60
CA ARG A 383 -13.61 0.84 -17.81
C ARG A 383 -14.54 2.05 -17.76
N HIS A 384 -14.75 2.67 -16.60
CA HIS A 384 -15.79 3.71 -16.39
C HIS A 384 -15.31 5.15 -16.58
N ARG A 385 -14.28 5.42 -17.40
CA ARG A 385 -13.78 6.79 -17.63
C ARG A 385 -14.69 7.71 -18.47
N GLN A 386 -15.84 7.27 -18.93
CA GLN A 386 -16.60 8.04 -19.95
C GLN A 386 -17.32 9.29 -19.44
N ASN A 387 -17.55 9.47 -18.12
CA ASN A 387 -18.26 10.64 -17.56
C ASN A 387 -17.69 11.20 -16.27
N ALA A 388 -16.46 10.90 -15.89
CA ALA A 388 -15.96 11.19 -14.57
C ALA A 388 -15.07 12.43 -14.50
N MET A 389 -15.14 13.11 -13.35
CA MET A 389 -14.17 14.10 -12.92
C MET A 389 -12.74 13.61 -13.13
N PRO A 390 -11.76 14.50 -13.32
CA PRO A 390 -10.36 14.10 -13.46
C PRO A 390 -9.92 13.24 -12.27
N VAL A 391 -9.41 12.05 -12.55
CA VAL A 391 -8.84 11.16 -11.54
C VAL A 391 -7.33 11.29 -11.58
N THR A 392 -6.75 11.62 -10.45
CA THR A 392 -5.29 11.71 -10.31
C THR A 392 -4.76 10.39 -9.73
N GLY A 393 -3.85 9.73 -10.46
CA GLY A 393 -3.10 8.60 -9.92
C GLY A 393 -3.84 7.27 -9.82
N ALA A 394 -4.83 6.99 -10.70
CA ALA A 394 -5.52 5.69 -10.71
C ALA A 394 -4.52 4.52 -10.74
N PRO A 395 -4.63 3.54 -9.83
CA PRO A 395 -3.73 2.40 -9.83
C PRO A 395 -3.97 1.50 -11.04
N SER A 396 -2.91 0.94 -11.59
CA SER A 396 -2.93 -0.11 -12.60
C SER A 396 -2.28 -1.36 -12.00
N PRO A 397 -3.02 -2.15 -11.22
CA PRO A 397 -2.46 -3.26 -10.46
C PRO A 397 -1.86 -4.31 -11.39
N LYS A 398 -0.78 -4.95 -10.94
CA LYS A 398 -0.23 -6.09 -11.66
C LYS A 398 -1.25 -7.24 -11.67
N ALA A 399 -1.30 -7.95 -12.80
CA ALA A 399 -2.19 -9.09 -12.99
C ALA A 399 -1.91 -10.21 -11.97
N ILE A 400 -2.97 -10.89 -11.55
CA ILE A 400 -2.91 -12.08 -10.70
C ILE A 400 -3.00 -13.32 -11.58
N PRO A 401 -2.14 -14.35 -11.40
CA PRO A 401 -2.27 -15.63 -12.08
C PRO A 401 -3.63 -16.27 -11.81
N LEU A 402 -4.25 -16.79 -12.87
CA LEU A 402 -5.58 -17.43 -12.82
C LEU A 402 -5.45 -18.93 -12.90
N SER A 403 -5.91 -19.62 -11.87
CA SER A 403 -5.99 -21.08 -11.81
C SER A 403 -7.34 -21.49 -11.21
N LEU A 404 -8.34 -21.72 -12.06
CA LEU A 404 -9.67 -22.15 -11.62
C LEU A 404 -10.36 -22.99 -12.70
N LYS A 405 -11.44 -23.66 -12.30
CA LYS A 405 -12.37 -24.30 -13.21
C LYS A 405 -13.61 -23.44 -13.37
N VAL A 406 -14.10 -23.31 -14.60
CA VAL A 406 -15.39 -22.67 -14.86
C VAL A 406 -16.43 -23.73 -15.14
N VAL A 407 -17.56 -23.63 -14.46
CA VAL A 407 -18.75 -24.45 -14.67
C VAL A 407 -19.89 -23.54 -15.11
N ILE A 408 -20.35 -23.69 -16.33
CA ILE A 408 -21.47 -22.93 -16.89
C ILE A 408 -22.70 -23.80 -16.85
N VAL A 409 -23.78 -23.31 -16.22
CA VAL A 409 -25.05 -24.00 -16.09
C VAL A 409 -26.08 -23.31 -16.95
N GLY A 410 -26.62 -24.06 -17.99
CA GLY A 410 -27.57 -23.55 -18.96
C GLY A 410 -28.77 -24.45 -19.18
#